data_d8fd36424fafce6cab2d91779867b3cf
#
_entry.id   d8fd36424fafce6cab2d91779867b3cf
#
_cell.length_a   1.000
_cell.length_b   1.000
_cell.length_c   1.000
_cell.angle_alpha   90.00
_cell.angle_beta   90.00
_cell.angle_gamma   90.00
#
_symmetry.space_group_name_H-M   'P 1'
#
loop_
_entity.id
_entity.type
_entity.pdbx_description
1 polymer ?
#
loop_
_entity_poly.entity_id
_entity_poly.type
_entity_poly.pdbx_seq_one_letter_code
_entity_poly.pdbx_strand_id
1 'polypeptide(L)'
;MAGVSHLDEIVDFKRAIINALASSPDVVGLLLDDPDVDMESDEAYAVREENIFDYDYVDETQTTAKSYVMVEVEVPSSGGTMKDLVIYVQVVVHKSLMTLDTTKFKGVKGNRKDNLIRQIDLLLNNSREFGIGKLLPESVTLARVPVRFSSTMLTYSCPNFSIDRKLVHRG
;
A
#
# COMPACT_ATOMS: atom_id res chain seq x y z
N MET A 1 -12.90 -34.73 -1.06
CA MET A 1 -11.86 -33.76 -1.50
C MET A 1 -11.97 -32.55 -0.61
N ALA A 2 -10.90 -32.16 0.06
CA ALA A 2 -10.88 -30.90 0.79
C ALA A 2 -10.95 -29.76 -0.24
N GLY A 3 -11.86 -28.82 -0.04
CA GLY A 3 -11.94 -27.62 -0.88
C GLY A 3 -10.63 -26.82 -0.76
N VAL A 4 -10.14 -26.27 -1.85
CA VAL A 4 -9.02 -25.33 -1.84
C VAL A 4 -9.60 -23.97 -1.41
N SER A 5 -9.08 -23.39 -0.33
CA SER A 5 -9.47 -22.05 0.10
C SER A 5 -8.89 -21.02 -0.87
N HIS A 6 -9.74 -20.19 -1.45
CA HIS A 6 -9.28 -19.01 -2.22
C HIS A 6 -8.84 -17.85 -1.33
N LEU A 7 -9.01 -17.97 0.00
CA LEU A 7 -8.60 -16.93 0.95
C LEU A 7 -7.07 -16.86 1.10
N ASP A 8 -6.38 -18.01 0.93
CA ASP A 8 -4.92 -18.04 0.97
C ASP A 8 -4.30 -17.17 -0.14
N GLU A 9 -4.95 -17.15 -1.31
CA GLU A 9 -4.55 -16.33 -2.44
C GLU A 9 -4.68 -14.82 -2.16
N ILE A 10 -5.73 -14.41 -1.44
CA ILE A 10 -5.92 -13.01 -1.02
C ILE A 10 -4.78 -12.56 -0.11
N VAL A 11 -4.39 -13.42 0.83
CA VAL A 11 -3.25 -13.17 1.73
C VAL A 11 -1.95 -13.02 0.94
N ASP A 12 -1.73 -13.87 -0.05
CA ASP A 12 -0.53 -13.82 -0.90
C ASP A 12 -0.48 -12.52 -1.72
N PHE A 13 -1.62 -12.04 -2.22
CA PHE A 13 -1.68 -10.76 -2.94
C PHE A 13 -1.41 -9.56 -2.03
N LYS A 14 -2.02 -9.52 -0.85
CA LYS A 14 -1.73 -8.48 0.14
C LYS A 14 -0.23 -8.43 0.44
N ARG A 15 0.36 -9.61 0.68
CA ARG A 15 1.79 -9.73 0.96
C ARG A 15 2.66 -9.27 -0.20
N ALA A 16 2.31 -9.62 -1.44
CA ALA A 16 3.04 -9.18 -2.63
C ALA A 16 3.03 -7.65 -2.78
N ILE A 17 1.89 -7.01 -2.56
CA ILE A 17 1.77 -5.55 -2.61
C ILE A 17 2.58 -4.91 -1.48
N ILE A 18 2.46 -5.40 -0.25
CA ILE A 18 3.21 -4.91 0.91
C ILE A 18 4.72 -5.04 0.67
N ASN A 19 5.16 -6.16 0.12
CA ASN A 19 6.58 -6.36 -0.23
C ASN A 19 7.06 -5.36 -1.28
N ALA A 20 6.26 -5.10 -2.31
CA ALA A 20 6.60 -4.11 -3.33
C ALA A 20 6.73 -2.70 -2.74
N LEU A 21 5.81 -2.30 -1.86
CA LEU A 21 5.86 -1.02 -1.16
C LEU A 21 7.09 -0.91 -0.25
N ALA A 22 7.36 -1.96 0.56
CA ALA A 22 8.50 -2.00 1.48
C ALA A 22 9.86 -2.14 0.78
N SER A 23 9.88 -2.55 -0.48
CA SER A 23 11.10 -2.65 -1.30
C SER A 23 11.33 -1.41 -2.18
N SER A 24 10.46 -0.42 -2.13
CA SER A 24 10.59 0.82 -2.89
C SER A 24 11.37 1.86 -2.08
N PRO A 25 12.59 2.27 -2.50
CA PRO A 25 13.36 3.30 -1.80
C PRO A 25 12.59 4.62 -1.65
N ASP A 26 11.82 5.00 -2.68
CA ASP A 26 11.03 6.23 -2.65
C ASP A 26 9.91 6.18 -1.61
N VAL A 27 9.22 5.03 -1.49
CA VAL A 27 8.17 4.85 -0.47
C VAL A 27 8.78 4.80 0.92
N VAL A 28 9.82 3.99 1.12
CA VAL A 28 10.52 3.84 2.41
C VAL A 28 11.13 5.16 2.85
N GLY A 29 11.80 5.89 1.95
CA GLY A 29 12.38 7.19 2.24
C GLY A 29 11.34 8.23 2.69
N LEU A 30 10.16 8.23 2.07
CA LEU A 30 9.06 9.10 2.50
C LEU A 30 8.46 8.70 3.86
N LEU A 31 8.42 7.40 4.17
CA LEU A 31 7.94 6.90 5.46
C LEU A 31 8.90 7.22 6.60
N LEU A 32 10.21 7.14 6.36
CA LEU A 32 11.27 7.37 7.34
C LEU A 32 11.79 8.81 7.40
N ASP A 33 11.33 9.70 6.51
CA ASP A 33 11.87 11.07 6.35
C ASP A 33 13.34 11.11 5.90
N ASP A 34 13.77 10.11 5.16
CA ASP A 34 15.14 9.96 4.64
C ASP A 34 15.14 9.59 3.15
N PRO A 35 15.35 10.54 2.22
CA PRO A 35 15.35 10.25 0.79
C PRO A 35 16.54 9.42 0.31
N ASP A 36 17.61 9.35 1.08
CA ASP A 36 18.82 8.60 0.80
C ASP A 36 18.91 7.31 1.65
N VAL A 37 17.75 6.79 2.08
CA VAL A 37 17.65 5.63 2.97
C VAL A 37 18.46 4.45 2.45
N ASP A 38 19.28 3.89 3.33
CA ASP A 38 19.94 2.61 3.07
C ASP A 38 18.93 1.47 3.22
N MET A 39 18.55 0.85 2.12
CA MET A 39 17.57 -0.23 2.07
C MET A 39 18.03 -1.52 2.78
N GLU A 40 19.32 -1.62 3.13
CA GLU A 40 19.88 -2.74 3.92
C GLU A 40 19.97 -2.39 5.43
N SER A 41 19.47 -1.22 5.83
CA SER A 41 19.45 -0.80 7.25
C SER A 41 18.33 -1.50 8.04
N ASP A 42 18.50 -1.61 9.35
CA ASP A 42 17.48 -2.14 10.26
C ASP A 42 16.21 -1.30 10.23
N GLU A 43 16.33 0.02 10.08
CA GLU A 43 15.21 0.95 9.97
C GLU A 43 14.38 0.69 8.70
N ALA A 44 15.03 0.45 7.57
CA ALA A 44 14.34 0.12 6.32
C ALA A 44 13.62 -1.24 6.42
N TYR A 45 14.22 -2.24 7.05
CA TYR A 45 13.55 -3.51 7.31
C TYR A 45 12.36 -3.37 8.27
N ALA A 46 12.46 -2.53 9.28
CA ALA A 46 11.40 -2.30 10.26
C ALA A 46 10.16 -1.61 9.66
N VAL A 47 10.27 -0.89 8.52
CA VAL A 47 9.14 -0.23 7.85
C VAL A 47 7.98 -1.20 7.58
N ARG A 48 8.29 -2.44 7.22
CA ARG A 48 7.29 -3.47 6.94
C ARG A 48 6.43 -3.84 8.15
N GLU A 49 6.96 -3.68 9.35
CA GLU A 49 6.27 -4.03 10.61
C GLU A 49 5.74 -2.79 11.35
N GLU A 50 6.33 -1.62 11.10
CA GLU A 50 6.03 -0.41 11.84
C GLU A 50 5.24 0.64 11.07
N ASN A 51 5.23 0.57 9.73
CA ASN A 51 4.63 1.60 8.88
C ASN A 51 3.67 1.05 7.83
N ILE A 52 3.82 -0.23 7.41
CA ILE A 52 2.98 -0.84 6.36
C ILE A 52 2.24 -2.04 6.95
N PHE A 53 0.91 -1.97 6.95
CA PHE A 53 0.05 -2.97 7.58
C PHE A 53 -0.92 -3.59 6.58
N ASP A 54 -1.31 -4.83 6.83
CA ASP A 54 -2.33 -5.57 6.09
C ASP A 54 -3.71 -5.51 6.75
N TYR A 55 -3.92 -4.53 7.64
CA TYR A 55 -5.16 -4.26 8.37
C TYR A 55 -5.24 -2.76 8.74
N ASP A 56 -6.40 -2.32 9.17
CA ASP A 56 -6.60 -0.97 9.68
C ASP A 56 -5.93 -0.82 11.07
N TYR A 57 -4.79 -0.12 11.07
CA TYR A 57 -3.92 0.03 12.24
C TYR A 57 -4.16 1.33 13.01
N VAL A 58 -4.52 2.41 12.32
CA VAL A 58 -4.60 3.74 12.93
C VAL A 58 -5.96 3.98 13.54
N ASP A 59 -6.06 3.74 14.83
CA ASP A 59 -7.25 4.01 15.65
C ASP A 59 -7.18 5.36 16.38
N GLU A 60 -8.25 5.68 17.14
CA GLU A 60 -8.35 6.94 17.88
C GLU A 60 -7.30 7.09 18.99
N THR A 61 -6.70 6.01 19.44
CA THR A 61 -5.68 6.00 20.50
C THR A 61 -4.27 6.24 19.97
N GLN A 62 -4.08 6.12 18.65
CA GLN A 62 -2.76 6.31 18.04
C GLN A 62 -2.30 7.76 18.15
N THR A 63 -1.16 7.97 18.82
CA THR A 63 -0.57 9.29 19.05
C THR A 63 0.82 9.46 18.44
N THR A 64 1.43 8.37 17.99
CA THR A 64 2.79 8.39 17.45
C THR A 64 2.84 9.18 16.14
N ALA A 65 3.76 10.13 16.06
CA ALA A 65 3.98 10.93 14.86
C ALA A 65 4.73 10.11 13.81
N LYS A 66 4.01 9.28 13.07
CA LYS A 66 4.51 8.45 11.96
C LYS A 66 3.60 8.60 10.73
N SER A 67 4.10 8.10 9.60
CA SER A 67 3.33 7.87 8.38
C SER A 67 3.04 6.38 8.26
N TYR A 68 1.83 6.05 7.82
CA TYR A 68 1.38 4.65 7.71
C TYR A 68 0.78 4.39 6.34
N VAL A 69 0.93 3.16 5.86
CA VAL A 69 0.22 2.63 4.70
C VAL A 69 -0.48 1.35 5.11
N MET A 70 -1.77 1.27 4.84
CA MET A 70 -2.57 0.07 5.12
C MET A 70 -3.11 -0.49 3.82
N VAL A 71 -3.02 -1.80 3.64
CA VAL A 71 -3.43 -2.50 2.43
C VAL A 71 -4.51 -3.50 2.77
N GLU A 72 -5.69 -3.32 2.18
CA GLU A 72 -6.80 -4.26 2.28
C GLU A 72 -7.25 -4.75 0.90
N VAL A 73 -7.75 -5.98 0.88
CA VAL A 73 -8.23 -6.61 -0.35
C VAL A 73 -9.64 -7.16 -0.12
N GLU A 74 -10.54 -6.84 -1.03
CA GLU A 74 -11.93 -7.28 -1.00
C GLU A 74 -12.28 -8.00 -2.30
N VAL A 75 -13.13 -9.01 -2.20
CA VAL A 75 -13.78 -9.66 -3.33
C VAL A 75 -15.28 -9.41 -3.21
N PRO A 76 -15.81 -8.33 -3.83
CA PRO A 76 -17.18 -7.88 -3.62
C PRO A 76 -18.25 -8.88 -4.07
N SER A 77 -17.93 -9.76 -5.02
CA SER A 77 -18.86 -10.75 -5.55
C SER A 77 -18.17 -12.07 -5.82
N SER A 78 -18.75 -13.14 -5.30
CA SER A 78 -18.30 -14.52 -5.53
C SER A 78 -19.27 -15.35 -6.37
N GLY A 79 -20.30 -14.72 -6.96
CA GLY A 79 -21.44 -15.40 -7.60
C GLY A 79 -21.25 -15.88 -9.03
N GLY A 80 -20.04 -15.96 -9.56
CA GLY A 80 -19.77 -16.39 -10.94
C GLY A 80 -18.39 -16.99 -11.14
N THR A 81 -18.11 -17.39 -12.37
CA THR A 81 -16.78 -17.89 -12.78
C THR A 81 -15.72 -16.79 -12.85
N MET A 82 -16.14 -15.53 -12.86
CA MET A 82 -15.28 -14.36 -12.85
C MET A 82 -15.47 -13.58 -11.57
N LYS A 83 -14.38 -13.21 -10.93
CA LYS A 83 -14.36 -12.44 -9.69
C LYS A 83 -13.66 -11.11 -9.97
N ASP A 84 -14.20 -10.05 -9.42
CA ASP A 84 -13.49 -8.77 -9.34
C ASP A 84 -12.79 -8.70 -7.99
N LEU A 85 -11.55 -8.24 -8.02
CA LEU A 85 -10.77 -7.97 -6.82
C LEU A 85 -10.67 -6.46 -6.66
N VAL A 86 -10.89 -5.98 -5.45
CA VAL A 86 -10.71 -4.56 -5.11
C VAL A 86 -9.61 -4.46 -4.06
N ILE A 87 -8.67 -3.56 -4.31
CA ILE A 87 -7.55 -3.29 -3.41
C ILE A 87 -7.69 -1.87 -2.90
N TYR A 88 -7.67 -1.73 -1.58
CA TYR A 88 -7.66 -0.46 -0.88
C TYR A 88 -6.27 -0.22 -0.32
N VAL A 89 -5.67 0.92 -0.66
CA VAL A 89 -4.41 1.37 -0.08
C VAL A 89 -4.65 2.71 0.60
N GLN A 90 -4.66 2.69 1.92
CA GLN A 90 -4.86 3.89 2.72
C GLN A 90 -3.53 4.46 3.16
N VAL A 91 -3.27 5.71 2.77
CA VAL A 91 -2.09 6.47 3.18
C VAL A 91 -2.49 7.40 4.31
N VAL A 92 -1.86 7.28 5.46
CA VAL A 92 -2.12 8.08 6.67
C VAL A 92 -0.85 8.76 7.11
N VAL A 93 -0.88 10.06 7.27
CA VAL A 93 0.28 10.86 7.68
C VAL A 93 -0.09 11.71 8.88
N HIS A 94 0.73 11.66 9.95
CA HIS A 94 0.56 12.57 11.08
C HIS A 94 0.78 14.01 10.61
N LYS A 95 -0.08 14.93 11.04
CA LYS A 95 -0.09 16.31 10.55
C LYS A 95 1.22 17.05 10.77
N SER A 96 1.97 16.72 11.82
CA SER A 96 3.29 17.31 12.07
C SER A 96 4.35 16.91 11.04
N LEU A 97 4.12 15.81 10.30
CA LEU A 97 5.04 15.28 9.29
C LEU A 97 4.63 15.64 7.85
N MET A 98 3.55 16.39 7.67
CA MET A 98 3.02 16.71 6.34
C MET A 98 4.00 17.49 5.47
N THR A 99 4.71 18.43 6.06
CA THR A 99 5.69 19.26 5.33
C THR A 99 6.96 18.45 5.06
N LEU A 100 7.36 18.40 3.80
CA LEU A 100 8.65 17.82 3.41
C LEU A 100 9.72 18.91 3.41
N ASP A 101 10.90 18.56 3.90
CA ASP A 101 12.09 19.39 3.75
C ASP A 101 12.59 19.35 2.31
N THR A 102 12.40 20.43 1.56
CA THR A 102 12.78 20.53 0.15
C THR A 102 14.30 20.53 -0.07
N THR A 103 15.10 20.72 0.98
CA THR A 103 16.56 20.57 0.91
C THR A 103 16.97 19.11 0.88
N LYS A 104 16.23 18.24 1.56
CA LYS A 104 16.39 16.79 1.55
C LYS A 104 15.71 16.17 0.33
N PHE A 105 14.40 16.41 0.17
CA PHE A 105 13.57 15.85 -0.90
C PHE A 105 13.59 16.76 -2.13
N LYS A 106 14.62 16.65 -2.95
CA LYS A 106 14.80 17.48 -4.15
C LYS A 106 13.77 17.12 -5.23
N GLY A 107 13.17 18.13 -5.84
CA GLY A 107 12.27 17.96 -6.99
C GLY A 107 10.88 17.41 -6.65
N VAL A 108 10.54 17.21 -5.37
CA VAL A 108 9.18 16.82 -4.95
C VAL A 108 8.23 18.01 -5.04
N LYS A 109 6.95 17.71 -5.34
CA LYS A 109 5.86 18.69 -5.35
C LYS A 109 4.80 18.24 -4.34
N GLY A 110 4.23 19.20 -3.63
CA GLY A 110 3.20 18.92 -2.63
C GLY A 110 3.79 18.46 -1.29
N ASN A 111 2.93 17.92 -0.46
CA ASN A 111 3.26 17.46 0.88
C ASN A 111 3.67 15.97 0.89
N ARG A 112 4.05 15.45 2.05
CA ARG A 112 4.45 14.05 2.23
C ARG A 112 3.37 13.06 1.78
N LYS A 113 2.11 13.30 2.14
CA LYS A 113 0.99 12.44 1.76
C LYS A 113 0.82 12.39 0.24
N ASP A 114 0.90 13.54 -0.44
CA ASP A 114 0.76 13.60 -1.90
C ASP A 114 1.89 12.82 -2.60
N ASN A 115 3.11 12.89 -2.07
CA ASN A 115 4.24 12.16 -2.63
C ASN A 115 4.15 10.66 -2.36
N LEU A 116 3.70 10.22 -1.16
CA LEU A 116 3.43 8.82 -0.87
C LEU A 116 2.37 8.26 -1.83
N ILE A 117 1.24 8.96 -2.00
CA ILE A 117 0.18 8.57 -2.94
C ILE A 117 0.75 8.41 -4.36
N ARG A 118 1.55 9.36 -4.82
CA ARG A 118 2.17 9.32 -6.14
C ARG A 118 3.11 8.13 -6.30
N GLN A 119 3.98 7.85 -5.34
CA GLN A 119 4.91 6.72 -5.43
C GLN A 119 4.19 5.38 -5.39
N ILE A 120 3.17 5.26 -4.55
CA ILE A 120 2.33 4.07 -4.50
C ILE A 120 1.58 3.86 -5.83
N ASP A 121 1.02 4.92 -6.40
CA ASP A 121 0.34 4.84 -7.69
C ASP A 121 1.30 4.45 -8.83
N LEU A 122 2.53 4.94 -8.84
CA LEU A 122 3.55 4.53 -9.81
C LEU A 122 3.89 3.04 -9.75
N LEU A 123 3.81 2.42 -8.57
CA LEU A 123 4.03 0.99 -8.40
C LEU A 123 2.82 0.14 -8.80
N LEU A 124 1.60 0.61 -8.50
CA LEU A 124 0.39 -0.20 -8.61
C LEU A 124 -0.37 0.03 -9.92
N ASN A 125 -0.42 1.26 -10.41
CA ASN A 125 -1.23 1.66 -11.55
C ASN A 125 -0.82 0.92 -12.83
N ASN A 126 -1.77 0.21 -13.42
CA ASN A 126 -1.58 -0.63 -14.60
C ASN A 126 -0.55 -1.78 -14.42
N SER A 127 -0.10 -2.05 -13.21
CA SER A 127 0.84 -3.15 -12.93
C SER A 127 0.18 -4.52 -13.14
N ARG A 128 0.99 -5.50 -13.57
CA ARG A 128 0.64 -6.94 -13.67
C ARG A 128 1.57 -7.81 -12.83
N GLU A 129 2.41 -7.21 -12.01
CA GLU A 129 3.51 -7.91 -11.33
C GLU A 129 3.07 -8.70 -10.10
N PHE A 130 1.82 -8.51 -9.65
CA PHE A 130 1.30 -9.13 -8.43
C PHE A 130 0.62 -10.50 -8.66
N GLY A 131 0.63 -11.02 -9.89
CA GLY A 131 0.07 -12.35 -10.20
C GLY A 131 -1.45 -12.45 -10.26
N ILE A 132 -2.16 -11.33 -10.15
CA ILE A 132 -3.63 -11.29 -10.10
C ILE A 132 -4.29 -10.74 -11.37
N GLY A 133 -3.52 -10.23 -12.30
CA GLY A 133 -3.99 -9.51 -13.48
C GLY A 133 -3.56 -8.05 -13.45
N LYS A 134 -4.21 -7.23 -14.25
CA LYS A 134 -3.87 -5.80 -14.36
C LYS A 134 -4.64 -4.99 -13.33
N LEU A 135 -3.94 -4.22 -12.50
CA LEU A 135 -4.54 -3.28 -11.57
C LEU A 135 -4.97 -2.00 -12.30
N LEU A 136 -6.23 -1.62 -12.12
CA LEU A 136 -6.80 -0.41 -12.68
C LEU A 136 -7.15 0.57 -11.57
N PRO A 137 -6.69 1.82 -11.63
CA PRO A 137 -7.05 2.82 -10.64
C PRO A 137 -8.54 3.18 -10.78
N GLU A 138 -9.25 3.18 -9.66
CA GLU A 138 -10.69 3.46 -9.61
C GLU A 138 -10.98 4.80 -8.96
N SER A 139 -10.35 5.08 -7.83
CA SER A 139 -10.60 6.31 -7.08
C SER A 139 -9.46 6.71 -6.17
N VAL A 140 -9.42 8.01 -5.88
CA VAL A 140 -8.60 8.62 -4.84
C VAL A 140 -9.54 9.45 -3.98
N THR A 141 -9.78 9.04 -2.74
CA THR A 141 -10.77 9.66 -1.87
C THR A 141 -10.21 10.00 -0.50
N LEU A 142 -10.85 10.94 0.19
CA LEU A 142 -10.53 11.21 1.59
C LEU A 142 -11.05 10.08 2.46
N ALA A 143 -10.21 9.60 3.40
CA ALA A 143 -10.60 8.64 4.40
C ALA A 143 -10.70 9.29 5.78
N ARG A 144 -11.58 8.79 6.64
CA ARG A 144 -11.70 9.26 8.01
C ARG A 144 -10.56 8.70 8.84
N VAL A 145 -9.95 9.56 9.63
CA VAL A 145 -8.88 9.23 10.56
C VAL A 145 -8.96 10.14 11.78
N PRO A 146 -8.30 9.79 12.89
CA PRO A 146 -8.20 10.67 14.06
C PRO A 146 -7.68 12.06 13.70
N VAL A 147 -8.08 13.07 14.45
CA VAL A 147 -7.84 14.49 14.15
C VAL A 147 -6.36 14.87 13.93
N ARG A 148 -5.45 14.11 14.50
CA ARG A 148 -3.99 14.32 14.38
C ARG A 148 -3.41 13.87 13.04
N PHE A 149 -4.17 13.11 12.27
CA PHE A 149 -3.75 12.53 11.01
C PHE A 149 -4.49 13.15 9.82
N SER A 150 -3.94 12.95 8.66
CA SER A 150 -4.57 13.19 7.36
C SER A 150 -4.46 11.93 6.52
N SER A 151 -5.53 11.54 5.88
CA SER A 151 -5.58 10.28 5.14
C SER A 151 -6.19 10.42 3.76
N THR A 152 -5.74 9.56 2.86
CA THR A 152 -6.30 9.35 1.52
C THR A 152 -6.36 7.87 1.23
N MET A 153 -7.47 7.43 0.65
CA MET A 153 -7.69 6.07 0.19
C MET A 153 -7.51 6.01 -1.33
N LEU A 154 -6.61 5.16 -1.77
CA LEU A 154 -6.47 4.74 -3.17
C LEU A 154 -7.23 3.44 -3.36
N THR A 155 -8.05 3.36 -4.39
CA THR A 155 -8.78 2.14 -4.73
C THR A 155 -8.36 1.67 -6.11
N TYR A 156 -8.00 0.41 -6.20
CA TYR A 156 -7.69 -0.27 -7.46
C TYR A 156 -8.62 -1.45 -7.66
N SER A 157 -9.01 -1.72 -8.88
CA SER A 157 -9.71 -2.95 -9.24
C SER A 157 -8.84 -3.85 -10.10
N CYS A 158 -9.09 -5.15 -10.01
CA CYS A 158 -8.59 -6.12 -10.96
C CYS A 158 -9.80 -6.92 -11.47
N PRO A 159 -10.43 -6.46 -12.57
CA PRO A 159 -11.58 -7.15 -13.14
C PRO A 159 -11.14 -8.49 -13.71
N ASN A 160 -12.01 -9.50 -13.55
CA ASN A 160 -11.79 -10.84 -14.08
C ASN A 160 -10.43 -11.44 -13.65
N PHE A 161 -10.04 -11.24 -12.39
CA PHE A 161 -8.76 -11.75 -11.94
C PHE A 161 -8.66 -13.26 -12.13
N SER A 162 -7.55 -13.69 -12.71
CA SER A 162 -7.15 -15.08 -12.80
C SER A 162 -5.79 -15.24 -12.16
N ILE A 163 -5.64 -16.28 -11.38
CA ILE A 163 -4.39 -16.55 -10.68
C ILE A 163 -3.37 -17.04 -11.68
N ASP A 164 -2.29 -16.29 -11.89
CA ASP A 164 -1.11 -16.83 -12.56
C ASP A 164 -0.23 -17.53 -11.53
N ARG A 165 -0.47 -18.83 -11.36
CA ARG A 165 0.24 -19.70 -10.41
C ARG A 165 1.76 -19.70 -10.60
N LYS A 166 2.28 -19.21 -11.71
CA LYS A 166 3.73 -19.18 -11.99
C LYS A 166 4.44 -18.02 -11.29
N LEU A 167 3.72 -16.94 -10.94
CA LEU A 167 4.29 -15.77 -10.28
C LEU A 167 4.23 -15.87 -8.74
N VAL A 168 3.22 -16.57 -8.20
CA VAL A 168 3.02 -16.71 -6.75
C VAL A 168 4.13 -17.54 -6.07
N HIS A 169 4.83 -18.41 -6.80
CA HIS A 169 5.87 -19.28 -6.26
C HIS A 169 7.31 -18.73 -6.38
N ARG A 170 7.51 -17.47 -6.74
CA ARG A 170 8.84 -16.85 -6.85
C ARG A 170 9.19 -15.87 -5.73
N GLY A 171 8.44 -15.92 -4.63
CA GLY A 171 8.72 -15.12 -3.43
C GLY A 171 9.30 -15.94 -2.29
#